data_7deac577909a008de902296274d72a49
#
_entry.id   7deac577909a008de902296274d72a49
#
_cell.length_a   1.000
_cell.length_b   1.000
_cell.length_c   1.000
_cell.angle_alpha   90.00
_cell.angle_beta   90.00
_cell.angle_gamma   90.00
#
_symmetry.space_group_name_H-M   'P 1'
#
loop_
_entity.id
_entity.type
_entity.pdbx_description
1 polymer ?
#
loop_
_entity_poly.entity_id
_entity_poly.type
_entity_poly.pdbx_seq_one_letter_code
_entity_poly.pdbx_strand_id
1 'polypeptide(L)'
;MRIFHTLFLLFSTVCLYGQTYPSDSLQRRMLDDERHFLSRMPTDLQHRQMLAVRAAISGDCAALQQIRQSRNQPPQLPDGVTATYPTPDICLFTPSRPDLRKRPLLLYLHGGGWCFGSINSCARFCATLALEADCCVAALDYRLSPAHPFPAPLDDCRRAFAYLRQHADAWGCDSTQVAVGGDSAGGNLALATALSTEGVSRVVPIYPVTRLYTRVTPSWTDYGQGYGDDAELLEAFCEAYAHGEEHNPLVSVELAADDALRSLPPMCLISAGHDILFDQTTQLAQRLQRLGHRLTYHVFPTATHLFITVPGQPTAFSEAVSVVARFLNAPADALAEGR
;
A
#
# COMPACT_ATOMS: atom_id res chain seq x y z
N MET A 1 12.01 38.39 19.85
CA MET A 1 10.66 38.68 19.42
C MET A 1 10.55 38.19 17.97
N ARG A 2 10.22 36.93 17.77
CA ARG A 2 10.08 36.29 16.44
C ARG A 2 8.61 36.33 16.06
N ILE A 3 8.31 37.04 14.99
CA ILE A 3 6.98 37.22 14.43
C ILE A 3 6.60 35.94 13.69
N PHE A 4 5.62 35.21 14.19
CA PHE A 4 4.99 34.10 13.48
C PHE A 4 4.14 34.69 12.35
N HIS A 5 4.59 34.51 11.12
CA HIS A 5 3.75 34.71 9.93
C HIS A 5 2.92 33.46 9.70
N THR A 6 1.66 33.54 10.14
CA THR A 6 0.65 32.54 9.77
C THR A 6 0.26 32.82 8.32
N LEU A 7 0.85 32.07 7.40
CA LEU A 7 0.47 32.10 5.99
C LEU A 7 -0.80 31.27 5.83
N PHE A 8 -1.96 31.93 5.80
CA PHE A 8 -3.21 31.34 5.32
C PHE A 8 -3.08 31.18 3.81
N LEU A 9 -2.67 29.98 3.36
CA LEU A 9 -2.80 29.58 1.98
C LEU A 9 -4.28 29.35 1.69
N LEU A 10 -4.88 30.30 0.97
CA LEU A 10 -6.15 30.12 0.28
C LEU A 10 -5.96 28.99 -0.75
N PHE A 11 -6.33 27.78 -0.35
CA PHE A 11 -6.56 26.71 -1.31
C PHE A 11 -7.76 27.11 -2.18
N SER A 12 -7.49 27.62 -3.37
CA SER A 12 -8.46 27.65 -4.43
C SER A 12 -8.88 26.20 -4.68
N THR A 13 -10.11 25.86 -4.30
CA THR A 13 -10.78 24.61 -4.57
C THR A 13 -10.94 24.47 -6.09
N VAL A 14 -9.89 24.04 -6.78
CA VAL A 14 -10.05 23.35 -8.03
C VAL A 14 -10.48 21.95 -7.62
N CYS A 15 -11.76 21.67 -7.63
CA CYS A 15 -12.30 20.32 -7.57
C CYS A 15 -11.74 19.54 -8.75
N LEU A 16 -10.61 18.89 -8.58
CA LEU A 16 -10.13 17.85 -9.47
C LEU A 16 -11.14 16.72 -9.36
N TYR A 17 -11.86 16.43 -10.42
CA TYR A 17 -12.90 15.40 -10.51
C TYR A 17 -12.39 14.10 -9.88
N GLY A 18 -13.12 13.59 -8.87
CA GLY A 18 -12.88 12.28 -8.27
C GLY A 18 -11.93 12.22 -7.06
N GLN A 19 -11.38 13.33 -6.57
CA GLN A 19 -10.59 13.35 -5.32
C GLN A 19 -11.52 13.52 -4.12
N THR A 20 -11.39 12.63 -3.13
CA THR A 20 -12.18 12.68 -1.89
C THR A 20 -11.30 12.89 -0.66
N TYR A 21 -11.83 13.64 0.28
CA TYR A 21 -11.19 13.91 1.57
C TYR A 21 -12.10 13.46 2.71
N PRO A 22 -11.53 13.02 3.83
CA PRO A 22 -12.29 12.82 5.07
C PRO A 22 -12.95 14.12 5.53
N SER A 23 -14.03 14.02 6.32
CA SER A 23 -14.64 15.19 6.95
C SER A 23 -13.66 15.95 7.86
N ASP A 24 -13.91 17.23 8.12
CA ASP A 24 -13.05 18.05 8.98
C ASP A 24 -12.87 17.47 10.39
N SER A 25 -13.89 16.80 10.92
CA SER A 25 -13.80 16.12 12.21
C SER A 25 -12.89 14.91 12.18
N LEU A 26 -12.89 14.15 11.08
CA LEU A 26 -11.99 13.02 10.86
C LEU A 26 -10.54 13.52 10.66
N GLN A 27 -10.35 14.58 9.87
CA GLN A 27 -9.03 15.18 9.65
C GLN A 27 -8.39 15.66 10.96
N ARG A 28 -9.18 16.30 11.86
CA ARG A 28 -8.68 16.71 13.18
C ARG A 28 -8.22 15.52 14.03
N ARG A 29 -9.01 14.42 14.04
CA ARG A 29 -8.61 13.21 14.76
C ARG A 29 -7.37 12.54 14.16
N MET A 30 -7.26 12.51 12.84
CA MET A 30 -6.04 12.03 12.16
C MET A 30 -4.82 12.84 12.55
N LEU A 31 -4.95 14.17 12.67
CA LEU A 31 -3.85 15.05 13.10
C LEU A 31 -3.44 14.78 14.55
N ASP A 32 -4.39 14.52 15.44
CA ASP A 32 -4.09 14.17 16.83
C ASP A 32 -3.41 12.80 16.93
N ASP A 33 -3.88 11.81 16.16
CA ASP A 33 -3.27 10.49 16.06
C ASP A 33 -1.83 10.59 15.53
N GLU A 34 -1.61 11.37 14.47
CA GLU A 34 -0.30 11.63 13.88
C GLU A 34 0.70 12.19 14.91
N ARG A 35 0.32 13.29 15.58
CA ARG A 35 1.17 13.92 16.61
C ARG A 35 1.57 12.94 17.69
N HIS A 36 0.60 12.14 18.12
CA HIS A 36 0.83 11.12 19.13
C HIS A 36 1.75 10.00 18.62
N PHE A 37 1.54 9.53 17.39
CA PHE A 37 2.36 8.53 16.72
C PHE A 37 3.82 9.00 16.60
N LEU A 38 4.03 10.18 16.01
CA LEU A 38 5.37 10.75 15.80
C LEU A 38 6.12 11.01 17.12
N SER A 39 5.41 11.43 18.17
CA SER A 39 6.04 11.66 19.48
C SER A 39 6.59 10.40 20.16
N ARG A 40 6.18 9.21 19.71
CA ARG A 40 6.61 7.91 20.22
C ARG A 40 7.61 7.19 19.32
N MET A 41 7.83 7.70 18.11
CA MET A 41 8.76 7.07 17.18
C MET A 41 10.20 7.26 17.67
N PRO A 42 11.00 6.18 17.80
CA PRO A 42 12.40 6.30 18.14
C PRO A 42 13.16 7.07 17.05
N THR A 43 13.90 8.09 17.44
CA THR A 43 14.58 9.02 16.51
C THR A 43 15.66 8.38 15.65
N ASP A 44 16.22 7.25 16.08
CA ASP A 44 17.30 6.53 15.38
C ASP A 44 16.81 5.29 14.61
N LEU A 45 15.50 5.00 14.68
CA LEU A 45 14.93 3.77 14.09
C LEU A 45 15.18 3.67 12.59
N GLN A 46 14.87 4.73 11.85
CA GLN A 46 14.99 4.78 10.39
C GLN A 46 16.45 4.66 9.96
N HIS A 47 17.34 5.37 10.65
CA HIS A 47 18.78 5.32 10.39
C HIS A 47 19.35 3.91 10.61
N ARG A 48 19.00 3.24 11.71
CA ARG A 48 19.43 1.85 11.97
C ARG A 48 18.93 0.88 10.91
N GLN A 49 17.70 1.05 10.44
CA GLN A 49 17.14 0.23 9.37
C GLN A 49 17.88 0.47 8.04
N MET A 50 18.18 1.72 7.70
CA MET A 50 18.95 2.09 6.52
C MET A 50 20.35 1.43 6.55
N LEU A 51 21.06 1.52 7.67
CA LEU A 51 22.37 0.88 7.83
C LEU A 51 22.29 -0.64 7.63
N ALA A 52 21.24 -1.30 8.18
CA ALA A 52 21.05 -2.73 8.03
C ALA A 52 20.77 -3.15 6.57
N VAL A 53 19.98 -2.34 5.83
CA VAL A 53 19.74 -2.60 4.41
C VAL A 53 21.00 -2.41 3.58
N ARG A 54 21.78 -1.33 3.80
CA ARG A 54 23.03 -1.08 3.09
C ARG A 54 24.10 -2.13 3.38
N ALA A 55 24.19 -2.59 4.64
CA ALA A 55 25.08 -3.70 5.00
C ALA A 55 24.70 -4.98 4.24
N ALA A 56 23.38 -5.28 4.13
CA ALA A 56 22.88 -6.44 3.41
C ALA A 56 23.14 -6.36 1.89
N ILE A 57 23.04 -5.16 1.28
CA ILE A 57 23.43 -4.94 -0.13
C ILE A 57 24.92 -5.28 -0.32
N SER A 58 25.75 -4.97 0.68
CA SER A 58 27.19 -5.27 0.66
C SER A 58 27.52 -6.72 1.08
N GLY A 59 26.52 -7.56 1.37
CA GLY A 59 26.68 -8.99 1.70
C GLY A 59 26.57 -9.34 3.19
N ASP A 60 26.49 -8.37 4.11
CA ASP A 60 26.24 -8.64 5.54
C ASP A 60 24.75 -8.51 5.86
N CYS A 61 24.06 -9.64 5.90
CA CYS A 61 22.62 -9.71 6.17
C CYS A 61 22.24 -9.82 7.65
N ALA A 62 23.20 -9.87 8.59
CA ALA A 62 22.91 -10.22 9.98
C ALA A 62 21.95 -9.23 10.65
N ALA A 63 22.24 -7.93 10.56
CA ALA A 63 21.39 -6.87 11.15
C ALA A 63 19.99 -6.84 10.51
N LEU A 64 19.91 -6.97 9.18
CA LEU A 64 18.62 -7.01 8.45
C LEU A 64 17.78 -8.21 8.88
N GLN A 65 18.37 -9.40 9.02
CA GLN A 65 17.66 -10.59 9.47
C GLN A 65 17.16 -10.43 10.92
N GLN A 66 17.95 -9.85 11.80
CA GLN A 66 17.54 -9.57 13.18
C GLN A 66 16.33 -8.62 13.23
N ILE A 67 16.33 -7.56 12.42
CA ILE A 67 15.18 -6.63 12.33
C ILE A 67 13.95 -7.36 11.78
N ARG A 68 14.09 -8.17 10.71
CA ARG A 68 12.98 -8.96 10.16
C ARG A 68 12.36 -9.88 11.22
N GLN A 69 13.19 -10.60 11.97
CA GLN A 69 12.71 -11.50 13.03
C GLN A 69 12.00 -10.74 14.16
N SER A 70 12.54 -9.60 14.60
CA SER A 70 11.93 -8.79 15.66
C SER A 70 10.58 -8.19 15.26
N ARG A 71 10.38 -7.90 13.98
CA ARG A 71 9.13 -7.32 13.43
C ARG A 71 8.12 -8.38 13.01
N ASN A 72 8.53 -9.63 12.80
CA ASN A 72 7.65 -10.71 12.37
C ASN A 72 6.93 -11.36 13.56
N GLN A 73 6.13 -10.58 14.30
CA GLN A 73 5.33 -11.06 15.42
C GLN A 73 3.87 -11.16 15.00
N PRO A 74 3.18 -12.29 15.25
CA PRO A 74 1.77 -12.42 14.90
C PRO A 74 0.95 -11.42 15.73
N PRO A 75 0.13 -10.56 15.08
CA PRO A 75 -0.74 -9.65 15.81
C PRO A 75 -1.95 -10.39 16.35
N GLN A 76 -2.59 -9.78 17.37
CA GLN A 76 -3.93 -10.22 17.76
C GLN A 76 -4.90 -9.86 16.63
N LEU A 77 -5.60 -10.85 16.10
CA LEU A 77 -6.62 -10.68 15.09
C LEU A 77 -7.97 -10.34 15.73
N PRO A 78 -8.85 -9.63 15.01
CA PRO A 78 -10.22 -9.39 15.47
C PRO A 78 -11.02 -10.69 15.53
N ASP A 79 -12.00 -10.76 16.43
CA ASP A 79 -12.94 -11.88 16.50
C ASP A 79 -13.76 -11.98 15.21
N GLY A 80 -14.15 -13.21 14.84
CA GLY A 80 -15.01 -13.44 13.69
C GLY A 80 -14.26 -13.59 12.34
N VAL A 81 -12.93 -13.67 12.35
CA VAL A 81 -12.12 -14.03 11.18
C VAL A 81 -11.33 -15.31 11.45
N THR A 82 -11.19 -16.11 10.40
CA THR A 82 -10.35 -17.31 10.40
C THR A 82 -9.14 -17.05 9.52
N ALA A 83 -7.94 -17.39 10.00
CA ALA A 83 -6.71 -17.36 9.22
C ALA A 83 -6.28 -18.78 8.88
N THR A 84 -6.12 -19.10 7.61
CA THR A 84 -5.67 -20.40 7.12
C THR A 84 -4.49 -20.23 6.17
N TYR A 85 -3.64 -21.23 6.05
CA TYR A 85 -2.47 -21.23 5.17
C TYR A 85 -2.62 -22.25 4.04
N PRO A 86 -3.21 -21.88 2.89
CA PRO A 86 -3.31 -22.80 1.74
C PRO A 86 -1.95 -23.17 1.16
N THR A 87 -0.96 -22.29 1.28
CA THR A 87 0.47 -22.53 1.03
C THR A 87 1.31 -21.93 2.17
N PRO A 88 2.59 -22.33 2.34
CA PRO A 88 3.43 -21.75 3.41
C PRO A 88 3.61 -20.24 3.33
N ASP A 89 3.49 -19.65 2.12
CA ASP A 89 3.71 -18.24 1.80
C ASP A 89 2.40 -17.43 1.61
N ILE A 90 1.22 -18.07 1.76
CA ILE A 90 -0.07 -17.38 1.64
C ILE A 90 -0.91 -17.63 2.90
N CYS A 91 -1.37 -16.56 3.55
CA CYS A 91 -2.38 -16.61 4.60
C CYS A 91 -3.71 -16.05 4.09
N LEU A 92 -4.76 -16.87 4.14
CA LEU A 92 -6.12 -16.49 3.76
C LEU A 92 -6.93 -16.13 5.00
N PHE A 93 -7.36 -14.87 5.07
CA PHE A 93 -8.28 -14.33 6.09
C PHE A 93 -9.70 -14.42 5.55
N THR A 94 -10.58 -15.15 6.25
CA THR A 94 -11.96 -15.39 5.84
C THR A 94 -12.91 -15.05 6.99
N PRO A 95 -13.99 -14.28 6.77
CA PRO A 95 -15.03 -14.08 7.77
C PRO A 95 -15.61 -15.43 8.22
N SER A 96 -15.74 -15.65 9.54
CA SER A 96 -16.24 -16.91 10.11
C SER A 96 -17.73 -17.13 9.89
N ARG A 97 -18.46 -16.08 9.45
CA ARG A 97 -19.89 -16.19 9.13
C ARG A 97 -20.11 -16.88 7.78
N PRO A 98 -21.07 -17.81 7.67
CA PRO A 98 -21.41 -18.40 6.40
C PRO A 98 -22.04 -17.35 5.47
N ASP A 99 -21.66 -17.36 4.19
CA ASP A 99 -22.36 -16.60 3.13
C ASP A 99 -22.81 -17.57 2.03
N LEU A 100 -23.98 -17.30 1.49
CA LEU A 100 -24.53 -18.04 0.33
C LEU A 100 -24.01 -17.47 -1.01
N ARG A 101 -23.39 -16.28 -0.97
CA ARG A 101 -22.80 -15.63 -2.14
C ARG A 101 -21.31 -15.93 -2.20
N LYS A 102 -20.76 -16.02 -3.40
CA LYS A 102 -19.31 -16.02 -3.57
C LYS A 102 -18.75 -14.64 -3.20
N ARG A 103 -17.74 -14.62 -2.34
CA ARG A 103 -17.08 -13.41 -1.87
C ARG A 103 -16.05 -12.90 -2.86
N PRO A 104 -15.84 -11.58 -2.95
CA PRO A 104 -14.63 -11.02 -3.58
C PRO A 104 -13.37 -11.57 -2.89
N LEU A 105 -12.28 -11.68 -3.65
CA LEU A 105 -10.98 -12.11 -3.14
C LEU A 105 -9.94 -11.02 -3.43
N LEU A 106 -9.21 -10.60 -2.39
CA LEU A 106 -8.11 -9.65 -2.51
C LEU A 106 -6.77 -10.34 -2.24
N LEU A 107 -5.85 -10.30 -3.21
CA LEU A 107 -4.43 -10.54 -2.94
C LEU A 107 -3.83 -9.27 -2.33
N TYR A 108 -3.36 -9.34 -1.09
CA TYR A 108 -2.75 -8.22 -0.39
C TYR A 108 -1.23 -8.41 -0.25
N LEU A 109 -0.50 -7.39 -0.68
CA LEU A 109 0.95 -7.34 -0.71
C LEU A 109 1.42 -6.33 0.35
N HIS A 110 2.17 -6.81 1.35
CA HIS A 110 2.62 -5.97 2.45
C HIS A 110 3.66 -4.93 2.03
N GLY A 111 3.74 -3.82 2.77
CA GLY A 111 4.80 -2.82 2.64
C GLY A 111 6.11 -3.23 3.31
N GLY A 112 7.03 -2.27 3.41
CA GLY A 112 8.34 -2.46 4.05
C GLY A 112 9.51 -2.37 3.09
N GLY A 113 9.39 -1.56 2.02
CA GLY A 113 10.47 -1.25 1.08
C GLY A 113 11.04 -2.48 0.39
N TRP A 114 10.23 -3.50 0.15
CA TRP A 114 10.65 -4.81 -0.40
C TRP A 114 11.73 -5.54 0.43
N CYS A 115 12.23 -4.90 1.51
CA CYS A 115 13.30 -5.41 2.37
C CYS A 115 12.79 -5.93 3.71
N PHE A 116 11.66 -5.43 4.17
CA PHE A 116 11.01 -5.80 5.42
C PHE A 116 9.58 -6.29 5.16
N GLY A 117 8.87 -6.59 6.25
CA GLY A 117 7.49 -7.00 6.19
C GLY A 117 7.32 -8.52 6.11
N SER A 118 6.09 -8.93 6.32
CA SER A 118 5.62 -10.30 6.27
C SER A 118 4.08 -10.30 6.32
N ILE A 119 3.46 -11.47 6.17
CA ILE A 119 2.02 -11.67 6.46
C ILE A 119 1.65 -11.05 7.82
N ASN A 120 2.46 -11.24 8.85
CA ASN A 120 2.18 -10.71 10.19
C ASN A 120 2.12 -9.18 10.24
N SER A 121 2.90 -8.48 9.41
CA SER A 121 2.90 -7.01 9.38
C SER A 121 1.59 -6.41 8.83
N CYS A 122 0.90 -7.10 7.93
CA CYS A 122 -0.37 -6.65 7.35
C CYS A 122 -1.59 -7.42 7.86
N ALA A 123 -1.40 -8.48 8.69
CA ALA A 123 -2.47 -9.38 9.11
C ALA A 123 -3.64 -8.66 9.80
N ARG A 124 -3.36 -7.63 10.63
CA ARG A 124 -4.41 -6.85 11.27
C ARG A 124 -5.28 -6.13 10.25
N PHE A 125 -4.68 -5.51 9.24
CA PHE A 125 -5.42 -4.83 8.18
C PHE A 125 -6.22 -5.83 7.35
N CYS A 126 -5.60 -6.92 6.91
CA CYS A 126 -6.23 -7.97 6.11
C CYS A 126 -7.44 -8.59 6.82
N ALA A 127 -7.29 -8.91 8.11
CA ALA A 127 -8.37 -9.50 8.91
C ALA A 127 -9.52 -8.51 9.15
N THR A 128 -9.21 -7.24 9.48
CA THR A 128 -10.23 -6.20 9.66
C THR A 128 -10.97 -5.92 8.35
N LEU A 129 -10.24 -5.83 7.24
CA LEU A 129 -10.85 -5.63 5.92
C LEU A 129 -11.73 -6.81 5.50
N ALA A 130 -11.31 -8.05 5.78
CA ALA A 130 -12.11 -9.23 5.48
C ALA A 130 -13.48 -9.17 6.16
N LEU A 131 -13.53 -8.74 7.43
CA LEU A 131 -14.78 -8.57 8.18
C LEU A 131 -15.64 -7.42 7.64
N GLU A 132 -15.02 -6.25 7.42
CA GLU A 132 -15.74 -5.02 7.02
C GLU A 132 -16.29 -5.15 5.59
N ALA A 133 -15.50 -5.71 4.69
CA ALA A 133 -15.88 -5.87 3.28
C ALA A 133 -16.66 -7.17 3.01
N ASP A 134 -16.79 -8.08 3.98
CA ASP A 134 -17.30 -9.44 3.74
C ASP A 134 -16.61 -10.12 2.56
N CYS A 135 -15.30 -10.04 2.50
CA CYS A 135 -14.46 -10.59 1.43
C CYS A 135 -13.41 -11.56 2.00
N CYS A 136 -12.77 -12.32 1.15
CA CYS A 136 -11.56 -13.05 1.52
C CYS A 136 -10.34 -12.18 1.21
N VAL A 137 -9.35 -12.16 2.11
CA VAL A 137 -8.08 -11.45 1.89
C VAL A 137 -6.93 -12.43 2.02
N ALA A 138 -6.16 -12.60 0.95
CA ALA A 138 -4.98 -13.45 0.92
C ALA A 138 -3.72 -12.59 1.01
N ALA A 139 -3.01 -12.63 2.13
CA ALA A 139 -1.72 -11.97 2.28
C ALA A 139 -0.59 -12.88 1.82
N LEU A 140 0.39 -12.32 1.12
CA LEU A 140 1.53 -13.04 0.54
C LEU A 140 2.84 -12.66 1.23
N ASP A 141 3.63 -13.66 1.64
CA ASP A 141 5.05 -13.53 1.96
C ASP A 141 5.88 -13.68 0.68
N TYR A 142 6.04 -12.57 -0.07
CA TYR A 142 6.89 -12.55 -1.25
C TYR A 142 8.38 -12.49 -0.86
N ARG A 143 9.27 -12.96 -1.73
CA ARG A 143 10.72 -12.93 -1.52
C ARG A 143 11.24 -11.50 -1.39
N LEU A 144 12.12 -11.28 -0.40
CA LEU A 144 12.58 -9.94 -0.02
C LEU A 144 13.98 -9.62 -0.54
N SER A 145 14.16 -8.35 -0.92
CA SER A 145 15.43 -7.74 -1.28
C SER A 145 16.32 -7.50 -0.04
N PRO A 146 17.63 -7.38 -0.18
CA PRO A 146 18.43 -7.50 -1.41
C PRO A 146 18.72 -8.95 -1.86
N ALA A 147 18.38 -9.97 -1.05
CA ALA A 147 18.63 -11.37 -1.41
C ALA A 147 17.88 -11.78 -2.70
N HIS A 148 16.71 -11.21 -2.91
CA HIS A 148 15.86 -11.44 -4.07
C HIS A 148 15.35 -10.09 -4.61
N PRO A 149 16.16 -9.36 -5.41
CA PRO A 149 15.75 -8.10 -6.02
C PRO A 149 14.70 -8.30 -7.12
N PHE A 150 14.26 -7.24 -7.76
CA PHE A 150 13.45 -7.31 -8.97
C PHE A 150 14.09 -8.25 -10.01
N PRO A 151 13.31 -9.13 -10.67
CA PRO A 151 11.84 -9.25 -10.62
C PRO A 151 11.29 -10.26 -9.59
N ALA A 152 12.10 -10.84 -8.72
CA ALA A 152 11.71 -11.97 -7.88
C ALA A 152 10.45 -11.72 -7.01
N PRO A 153 10.28 -10.56 -6.32
CA PRO A 153 9.05 -10.26 -5.57
C PRO A 153 7.82 -10.18 -6.49
N LEU A 154 7.95 -9.58 -7.68
CA LEU A 154 6.86 -9.46 -8.63
C LEU A 154 6.45 -10.82 -9.21
N ASP A 155 7.40 -11.70 -9.47
CA ASP A 155 7.11 -13.07 -9.96
C ASP A 155 6.35 -13.88 -8.92
N ASP A 156 6.65 -13.68 -7.63
CA ASP A 156 5.89 -14.30 -6.54
C ASP A 156 4.44 -13.77 -6.50
N CYS A 157 4.24 -12.45 -6.70
CA CYS A 157 2.91 -11.86 -6.77
C CYS A 157 2.09 -12.43 -7.94
N ARG A 158 2.68 -12.54 -9.12
CA ARG A 158 2.03 -13.14 -10.31
C ARG A 158 1.63 -14.60 -10.08
N ARG A 159 2.54 -15.37 -9.49
CA ARG A 159 2.30 -16.77 -9.15
C ARG A 159 1.17 -16.90 -8.12
N ALA A 160 1.20 -16.09 -7.06
CA ALA A 160 0.16 -16.07 -6.05
C ALA A 160 -1.20 -15.68 -6.65
N PHE A 161 -1.25 -14.64 -7.50
CA PHE A 161 -2.48 -14.22 -8.16
C PHE A 161 -3.09 -15.35 -9.02
N ALA A 162 -2.27 -16.03 -9.83
CA ALA A 162 -2.70 -17.17 -10.64
C ALA A 162 -3.24 -18.31 -9.76
N TYR A 163 -2.53 -18.64 -8.67
CA TYR A 163 -2.94 -19.64 -7.70
C TYR A 163 -4.29 -19.31 -7.06
N LEU A 164 -4.47 -18.07 -6.61
CA LEU A 164 -5.72 -17.61 -5.99
C LEU A 164 -6.91 -17.70 -6.95
N ARG A 165 -6.74 -17.29 -8.20
CA ARG A 165 -7.79 -17.42 -9.23
C ARG A 165 -8.20 -18.87 -9.45
N GLN A 166 -7.23 -19.77 -9.50
CA GLN A 166 -7.48 -21.21 -9.72
C GLN A 166 -8.24 -21.85 -8.56
N HIS A 167 -8.02 -21.37 -7.31
CA HIS A 167 -8.54 -22.01 -6.11
C HIS A 167 -9.68 -21.23 -5.45
N ALA A 168 -10.05 -20.05 -5.95
CA ALA A 168 -11.06 -19.15 -5.38
C ALA A 168 -12.37 -19.88 -5.02
N ASP A 169 -12.88 -20.70 -5.93
CA ASP A 169 -14.15 -21.42 -5.74
C ASP A 169 -14.11 -22.39 -4.56
N ALA A 170 -12.96 -22.99 -4.27
CA ALA A 170 -12.80 -23.90 -3.13
C ALA A 170 -12.90 -23.19 -1.77
N TRP A 171 -12.72 -21.86 -1.76
CA TRP A 171 -12.84 -21.01 -0.57
C TRP A 171 -14.13 -20.18 -0.54
N GLY A 172 -15.09 -20.47 -1.44
CA GLY A 172 -16.31 -19.72 -1.56
C GLY A 172 -16.12 -18.31 -2.13
N CYS A 173 -15.03 -18.08 -2.88
CA CYS A 173 -14.71 -16.82 -3.53
C CYS A 173 -15.09 -16.85 -5.02
N ASP A 174 -15.28 -15.67 -5.61
CA ASP A 174 -15.52 -15.50 -7.04
C ASP A 174 -14.18 -15.34 -7.79
N SER A 175 -13.81 -16.35 -8.57
CA SER A 175 -12.58 -16.36 -9.38
C SER A 175 -12.52 -15.26 -10.44
N THR A 176 -13.66 -14.62 -10.78
CA THR A 176 -13.72 -13.47 -11.69
C THR A 176 -13.54 -12.14 -10.97
N GLN A 177 -13.64 -12.12 -9.62
CA GLN A 177 -13.51 -10.95 -8.78
C GLN A 177 -12.28 -11.02 -7.87
N VAL A 178 -11.14 -11.35 -8.46
CA VAL A 178 -9.86 -11.33 -7.75
C VAL A 178 -9.19 -9.98 -7.96
N ALA A 179 -9.09 -9.22 -6.87
CA ALA A 179 -8.43 -7.92 -6.81
C ALA A 179 -6.97 -8.08 -6.34
N VAL A 180 -6.16 -7.07 -6.58
CA VAL A 180 -4.80 -6.95 -6.01
C VAL A 180 -4.66 -5.61 -5.29
N GLY A 181 -4.02 -5.61 -4.12
CA GLY A 181 -3.79 -4.41 -3.33
C GLY A 181 -2.56 -4.54 -2.47
N GLY A 182 -2.16 -3.43 -1.86
CA GLY A 182 -1.01 -3.40 -0.95
C GLY A 182 -0.63 -1.99 -0.57
N ASP A 183 0.23 -1.88 0.42
CA ASP A 183 0.71 -0.61 0.96
C ASP A 183 2.17 -0.37 0.62
N SER A 184 2.56 0.89 0.34
CA SER A 184 3.96 1.28 0.09
C SER A 184 4.61 0.47 -1.05
N ALA A 185 5.68 -0.26 -0.77
CA ALA A 185 6.30 -1.23 -1.68
C ALA A 185 5.31 -2.30 -2.18
N GLY A 186 4.38 -2.75 -1.32
CA GLY A 186 3.30 -3.65 -1.71
C GLY A 186 2.30 -2.99 -2.65
N GLY A 187 2.05 -1.69 -2.50
CA GLY A 187 1.26 -0.90 -3.44
C GLY A 187 1.92 -0.77 -4.82
N ASN A 188 3.25 -0.66 -4.85
CA ASN A 188 4.03 -0.73 -6.08
C ASN A 188 3.89 -2.11 -6.75
N LEU A 189 4.09 -3.20 -5.99
CA LEU A 189 3.91 -4.55 -6.49
C LEU A 189 2.48 -4.83 -6.98
N ALA A 190 1.46 -4.24 -6.33
CA ALA A 190 0.07 -4.36 -6.77
C ALA A 190 -0.15 -3.71 -8.14
N LEU A 191 0.38 -2.50 -8.35
CA LEU A 191 0.36 -1.82 -9.64
C LEU A 191 1.13 -2.59 -10.72
N ALA A 192 2.35 -3.06 -10.41
CA ALA A 192 3.17 -3.83 -11.31
C ALA A 192 2.52 -5.18 -11.69
N THR A 193 1.86 -5.84 -10.72
CA THR A 193 1.09 -7.05 -10.98
C THR A 193 -0.07 -6.77 -11.92
N ALA A 194 -0.84 -5.71 -11.70
CA ALA A 194 -1.96 -5.34 -12.56
C ALA A 194 -1.52 -4.94 -13.98
N LEU A 195 -0.35 -4.29 -14.13
CA LEU A 195 0.24 -3.95 -15.43
C LEU A 195 0.72 -5.16 -16.23
N SER A 196 0.98 -6.30 -15.57
CA SER A 196 1.67 -7.44 -16.18
C SER A 196 0.92 -8.77 -16.06
N THR A 197 -0.33 -8.73 -15.59
CA THR A 197 -1.14 -9.93 -15.36
C THR A 197 -2.59 -9.68 -15.77
N GLU A 198 -3.14 -10.54 -16.59
CA GLU A 198 -4.54 -10.45 -17.02
C GLU A 198 -5.52 -10.96 -15.96
N GLY A 199 -6.72 -10.40 -15.97
CA GLY A 199 -7.84 -10.85 -15.14
C GLY A 199 -7.83 -10.32 -13.70
N VAL A 200 -7.00 -9.33 -13.40
CA VAL A 200 -7.14 -8.51 -12.17
C VAL A 200 -8.44 -7.74 -12.27
N SER A 201 -9.33 -7.86 -11.27
CA SER A 201 -10.64 -7.21 -11.30
C SER A 201 -10.61 -5.78 -10.79
N ARG A 202 -9.77 -5.48 -9.80
CA ARG A 202 -9.61 -4.17 -9.14
C ARG A 202 -8.20 -4.02 -8.58
N VAL A 203 -7.76 -2.78 -8.43
CA VAL A 203 -6.44 -2.46 -7.82
C VAL A 203 -6.62 -1.52 -6.64
N VAL A 204 -5.95 -1.82 -5.52
CA VAL A 204 -6.03 -1.04 -4.27
C VAL A 204 -4.62 -0.68 -3.79
N PRO A 205 -3.93 0.28 -4.42
CA PRO A 205 -2.63 0.75 -3.95
C PRO A 205 -2.81 1.81 -2.86
N ILE A 206 -2.17 1.58 -1.70
CA ILE A 206 -2.20 2.48 -0.55
C ILE A 206 -0.82 3.12 -0.43
N TYR A 207 -0.74 4.45 -0.53
CA TYR A 207 0.50 5.26 -0.54
C TYR A 207 1.66 4.57 -1.28
N PRO A 208 1.44 4.13 -2.55
CA PRO A 208 2.41 3.31 -3.25
C PRO A 208 3.69 4.06 -3.60
N VAL A 209 4.82 3.35 -3.65
CA VAL A 209 5.99 3.84 -4.39
C VAL A 209 5.69 3.75 -5.88
N THR A 210 5.76 4.87 -6.61
CA THR A 210 5.48 4.88 -8.06
C THR A 210 6.70 5.19 -8.90
N ARG A 211 7.77 5.71 -8.26
CA ARG A 211 8.98 6.22 -8.92
C ARG A 211 10.22 5.89 -8.10
N LEU A 212 11.21 5.27 -8.74
CA LEU A 212 12.49 4.93 -8.10
C LEU A 212 13.70 5.66 -8.70
N TYR A 213 13.58 6.19 -9.93
CA TYR A 213 14.70 6.79 -10.69
C TYR A 213 14.99 8.26 -10.33
N THR A 214 14.07 8.97 -9.69
CA THR A 214 14.25 10.35 -9.22
C THR A 214 13.46 10.59 -7.94
N ARG A 215 13.98 11.48 -7.09
CA ARG A 215 13.47 11.73 -5.72
C ARG A 215 13.26 13.22 -5.47
N VAL A 216 13.26 14.03 -6.53
CA VAL A 216 13.12 15.49 -6.41
C VAL A 216 11.65 15.85 -6.46
N THR A 217 11.00 15.85 -5.28
CA THR A 217 9.62 16.32 -5.10
C THR A 217 9.55 17.19 -3.84
N PRO A 218 8.59 18.14 -3.73
CA PRO A 218 8.35 18.88 -2.48
C PRO A 218 8.16 17.97 -1.28
N SER A 219 7.32 16.93 -1.39
CA SER A 219 7.07 15.97 -0.29
C SER A 219 8.33 15.23 0.15
N TRP A 220 9.28 14.98 -0.78
CA TRP A 220 10.57 14.39 -0.42
C TRP A 220 11.40 15.29 0.50
N THR A 221 11.32 16.62 0.29
CA THR A 221 11.98 17.59 1.14
C THR A 221 11.23 17.85 2.44
N ASP A 222 9.91 17.97 2.37
CA ASP A 222 9.08 18.37 3.51
C ASP A 222 8.87 17.24 4.51
N TYR A 223 8.78 15.99 4.05
CA TYR A 223 8.46 14.81 4.85
C TYR A 223 9.55 13.73 4.82
N GLY A 224 10.70 14.01 4.24
CA GLY A 224 11.81 13.07 4.09
C GLY A 224 12.59 12.80 5.38
N GLN A 225 12.17 13.37 6.53
CA GLN A 225 12.76 13.08 7.83
C GLN A 225 11.71 13.23 8.93
N GLY A 226 11.57 12.19 9.76
CA GLY A 226 10.76 12.23 10.98
C GLY A 226 9.25 12.07 10.78
N TYR A 227 8.77 11.66 9.59
CA TYR A 227 7.35 11.43 9.28
C TYR A 227 6.98 9.97 9.00
N GLY A 228 7.85 9.03 9.27
CA GLY A 228 7.57 7.61 9.08
C GLY A 228 8.66 6.91 8.32
N ASP A 229 8.83 7.18 7.03
CA ASP A 229 9.97 6.72 6.25
C ASP A 229 10.90 7.89 5.92
N ASP A 230 12.15 7.80 6.36
CA ASP A 230 13.16 8.81 6.05
C ASP A 230 13.75 8.59 4.64
N ALA A 231 14.15 9.68 4.00
CA ALA A 231 14.66 9.68 2.63
C ALA A 231 15.84 8.70 2.42
N GLU A 232 16.80 8.68 3.37
CA GLU A 232 17.96 7.78 3.30
C GLU A 232 17.56 6.29 3.35
N LEU A 233 16.52 5.94 4.11
CA LEU A 233 16.01 4.57 4.17
C LEU A 233 15.31 4.19 2.87
N LEU A 234 14.48 5.08 2.31
CA LEU A 234 13.83 4.86 1.01
C LEU A 234 14.85 4.70 -0.12
N GLU A 235 15.96 5.47 -0.08
CA GLU A 235 17.06 5.31 -1.03
C GLU A 235 17.68 3.92 -0.95
N ALA A 236 17.96 3.44 0.25
CA ALA A 236 18.50 2.10 0.44
C ALA A 236 17.53 1.01 -0.03
N PHE A 237 16.22 1.19 0.16
CA PHE A 237 15.20 0.28 -0.35
C PHE A 237 15.16 0.24 -1.88
N CYS A 238 15.20 1.41 -2.52
CA CYS A 238 15.22 1.50 -3.98
C CYS A 238 16.45 0.81 -4.58
N GLU A 239 17.63 1.04 -3.98
CA GLU A 239 18.88 0.40 -4.39
C GLU A 239 18.79 -1.13 -4.25
N ALA A 240 18.30 -1.61 -3.09
CA ALA A 240 18.16 -3.04 -2.81
C ALA A 240 17.18 -3.75 -3.75
N TYR A 241 16.08 -3.09 -4.13
CA TYR A 241 15.02 -3.69 -4.94
C TYR A 241 15.26 -3.56 -6.44
N ALA A 242 15.54 -2.34 -6.91
CA ALA A 242 15.62 -2.06 -8.34
C ALA A 242 16.84 -2.71 -9.00
N HIS A 243 17.97 -2.75 -8.33
CA HIS A 243 19.20 -3.40 -8.78
C HIS A 243 19.61 -2.99 -10.22
N GLY A 244 19.48 -1.70 -10.55
CA GLY A 244 19.77 -1.14 -11.87
C GLY A 244 18.57 -1.04 -12.81
N GLU A 245 17.40 -1.50 -12.39
CA GLU A 245 16.17 -1.48 -13.19
C GLU A 245 15.22 -0.31 -12.82
N GLU A 246 15.74 0.81 -12.29
CA GLU A 246 14.93 1.94 -11.83
C GLU A 246 14.04 2.54 -12.92
N HIS A 247 14.45 2.42 -14.19
CA HIS A 247 13.69 2.91 -15.36
C HIS A 247 12.76 1.86 -15.97
N ASN A 248 12.68 0.66 -15.40
CA ASN A 248 11.73 -0.35 -15.84
C ASN A 248 10.30 0.04 -15.42
N PRO A 249 9.30 0.04 -16.35
CA PRO A 249 7.90 0.38 -16.00
C PRO A 249 7.23 -0.53 -14.98
N LEU A 250 7.79 -1.71 -14.67
CA LEU A 250 7.31 -2.60 -13.62
C LEU A 250 8.02 -2.35 -12.28
N VAL A 251 9.03 -1.47 -12.26
CA VAL A 251 9.72 -0.97 -11.06
C VAL A 251 9.22 0.45 -10.76
N SER A 252 9.41 1.39 -11.69
CA SER A 252 8.85 2.74 -11.63
C SER A 252 7.55 2.78 -12.45
N VAL A 253 6.43 2.40 -11.82
CA VAL A 253 5.15 2.19 -12.52
C VAL A 253 4.59 3.44 -13.19
N GLU A 254 5.01 4.63 -12.79
CA GLU A 254 4.66 5.86 -13.48
C GLU A 254 5.26 5.96 -14.90
N LEU A 255 6.30 5.18 -15.23
CA LEU A 255 6.89 5.12 -16.57
C LEU A 255 6.11 4.24 -17.54
N ALA A 256 5.07 3.54 -17.08
CA ALA A 256 4.23 2.75 -17.96
C ALA A 256 3.58 3.63 -19.04
N ALA A 257 3.42 3.08 -20.25
CA ALA A 257 2.79 3.78 -21.37
C ALA A 257 1.34 4.18 -21.03
N ASP A 258 0.87 5.28 -21.61
CA ASP A 258 -0.49 5.79 -21.35
C ASP A 258 -1.58 4.76 -21.66
N ASP A 259 -1.41 3.96 -22.71
CA ASP A 259 -2.36 2.90 -23.05
C ASP A 259 -2.38 1.77 -22.01
N ALA A 260 -1.22 1.41 -21.46
CA ALA A 260 -1.13 0.43 -20.38
C ALA A 260 -1.79 0.96 -19.09
N LEU A 261 -1.54 2.22 -18.73
CA LEU A 261 -2.20 2.86 -17.58
C LEU A 261 -3.71 3.00 -17.78
N ARG A 262 -4.16 3.34 -18.99
CA ARG A 262 -5.60 3.44 -19.33
C ARG A 262 -6.31 2.11 -19.22
N SER A 263 -5.63 1.00 -19.54
CA SER A 263 -6.18 -0.36 -19.51
C SER A 263 -6.18 -1.02 -18.14
N LEU A 264 -5.58 -0.39 -17.12
CA LEU A 264 -5.63 -0.91 -15.75
C LEU A 264 -7.09 -1.11 -15.28
N PRO A 265 -7.35 -2.10 -14.42
CA PRO A 265 -8.65 -2.28 -13.80
C PRO A 265 -9.06 -1.06 -12.96
N PRO A 266 -10.36 -0.91 -12.59
CA PRO A 266 -10.78 0.13 -11.66
C PRO A 266 -9.90 0.17 -10.42
N MET A 267 -9.52 1.39 -9.99
CA MET A 267 -8.52 1.59 -8.94
C MET A 267 -9.06 2.44 -7.80
N CYS A 268 -8.79 2.00 -6.56
CA CYS A 268 -8.91 2.82 -5.35
C CYS A 268 -7.50 3.17 -4.86
N LEU A 269 -7.04 4.37 -5.14
CA LEU A 269 -5.74 4.88 -4.74
C LEU A 269 -5.89 5.69 -3.45
N ILE A 270 -5.06 5.41 -2.45
CA ILE A 270 -5.05 6.12 -1.18
C ILE A 270 -3.68 6.75 -0.98
N SER A 271 -3.65 8.05 -0.59
CA SER A 271 -2.44 8.78 -0.20
C SER A 271 -2.50 9.21 1.25
N ALA A 272 -1.35 9.20 1.92
CA ALA A 272 -1.12 9.93 3.16
C ALA A 272 -0.58 11.33 2.82
N GLY A 273 -1.07 12.37 3.49
CA GLY A 273 -0.73 13.77 3.15
C GLY A 273 0.62 14.20 3.71
N HIS A 274 0.98 13.69 4.89
CA HIS A 274 2.30 13.92 5.51
C HIS A 274 3.23 12.74 5.23
N ASP A 275 3.50 12.50 3.96
CA ASP A 275 4.23 11.34 3.46
C ASP A 275 5.24 11.77 2.39
N ILE A 276 6.45 11.29 2.50
CA ILE A 276 7.51 11.49 1.52
C ILE A 276 7.09 11.07 0.09
N LEU A 277 6.16 10.09 -0.04
CA LEU A 277 5.66 9.57 -1.32
C LEU A 277 4.42 10.32 -1.84
N PHE A 278 3.93 11.35 -1.12
CA PHE A 278 2.68 12.04 -1.45
C PHE A 278 2.66 12.59 -2.88
N ASP A 279 3.70 13.32 -3.29
CA ASP A 279 3.72 13.96 -4.61
C ASP A 279 3.76 12.95 -5.75
N GLN A 280 4.56 11.89 -5.65
CA GLN A 280 4.62 10.89 -6.70
C GLN A 280 3.30 10.12 -6.84
N THR A 281 2.62 9.83 -5.73
CA THR A 281 1.29 9.21 -5.75
C THR A 281 0.25 10.15 -6.35
N THR A 282 0.28 11.43 -5.99
CA THR A 282 -0.61 12.46 -6.53
C THR A 282 -0.39 12.67 -8.04
N GLN A 283 0.86 12.68 -8.49
CA GLN A 283 1.20 12.81 -9.92
C GLN A 283 0.68 11.62 -10.74
N LEU A 284 0.79 10.39 -10.21
CA LEU A 284 0.19 9.22 -10.84
C LEU A 284 -1.35 9.35 -10.89
N ALA A 285 -1.99 9.76 -9.80
CA ALA A 285 -3.44 9.98 -9.75
C ALA A 285 -3.90 10.98 -10.81
N GLN A 286 -3.24 12.13 -10.91
CA GLN A 286 -3.53 13.16 -11.90
C GLN A 286 -3.33 12.66 -13.34
N ARG A 287 -2.30 11.85 -13.58
CA ARG A 287 -2.08 11.24 -14.89
C ARG A 287 -3.19 10.27 -15.26
N LEU A 288 -3.59 9.37 -14.34
CA LEU A 288 -4.70 8.44 -14.53
C LEU A 288 -6.02 9.17 -14.80
N GLN A 289 -6.30 10.26 -14.08
CA GLN A 289 -7.49 11.11 -14.31
C GLN A 289 -7.48 11.74 -15.71
N ARG A 290 -6.35 12.30 -16.16
CA ARG A 290 -6.22 12.85 -17.53
C ARG A 290 -6.42 11.79 -18.61
N LEU A 291 -6.07 10.54 -18.33
CA LEU A 291 -6.28 9.40 -19.21
C LEU A 291 -7.72 8.88 -19.21
N GLY A 292 -8.60 9.44 -18.37
CA GLY A 292 -9.98 8.96 -18.21
C GLY A 292 -10.08 7.60 -17.52
N HIS A 293 -9.07 7.22 -16.73
CA HIS A 293 -9.07 5.96 -15.99
C HIS A 293 -10.13 5.96 -14.88
N ARG A 294 -10.74 4.81 -14.61
CA ARG A 294 -11.72 4.61 -13.52
C ARG A 294 -11.02 4.61 -12.17
N LEU A 295 -10.71 5.81 -11.67
CA LEU A 295 -9.96 6.06 -10.44
C LEU A 295 -10.84 6.66 -9.37
N THR A 296 -10.87 6.04 -8.18
CA THR A 296 -11.28 6.68 -6.93
C THR A 296 -10.02 7.06 -6.16
N TYR A 297 -9.80 8.36 -5.90
CA TYR A 297 -8.60 8.85 -5.24
C TYR A 297 -8.95 9.47 -3.89
N HIS A 298 -8.44 8.87 -2.81
CA HIS A 298 -8.61 9.32 -1.43
C HIS A 298 -7.30 9.89 -0.88
N VAL A 299 -7.37 11.10 -0.33
CA VAL A 299 -6.25 11.73 0.37
C VAL A 299 -6.59 11.84 1.85
N PHE A 300 -5.70 11.35 2.70
CA PHE A 300 -5.75 11.51 4.16
C PHE A 300 -4.75 12.61 4.55
N PRO A 301 -5.19 13.89 4.63
CA PRO A 301 -4.30 15.06 4.60
C PRO A 301 -3.30 15.11 5.75
N THR A 302 -3.65 14.52 6.89
CA THR A 302 -2.87 14.53 8.13
C THR A 302 -2.45 13.13 8.58
N ALA A 303 -2.48 12.13 7.70
CA ALA A 303 -1.90 10.83 7.96
C ALA A 303 -0.44 10.81 7.50
N THR A 304 0.42 10.12 8.24
CA THR A 304 1.79 9.82 7.80
C THR A 304 1.84 8.48 7.07
N HIS A 305 2.97 8.16 6.48
CA HIS A 305 3.27 6.79 6.03
C HIS A 305 3.04 5.79 7.18
N LEU A 306 3.00 4.49 6.90
CA LEU A 306 2.91 3.39 7.88
C LEU A 306 1.56 3.23 8.62
N PHE A 307 0.54 4.05 8.40
CA PHE A 307 -0.72 3.97 9.17
C PHE A 307 -1.48 2.64 9.01
N ILE A 308 -1.16 1.85 7.97
CA ILE A 308 -1.72 0.48 7.79
C ILE A 308 -0.98 -0.54 8.65
N THR A 309 0.35 -0.51 8.67
CA THR A 309 1.18 -1.59 9.22
C THR A 309 1.66 -1.31 10.64
N VAL A 310 1.84 -0.04 11.02
CA VAL A 310 2.31 0.33 12.35
C VAL A 310 1.17 0.92 13.18
N PRO A 311 0.83 0.32 14.33
CA PRO A 311 -0.21 0.88 15.21
C PRO A 311 0.14 2.29 15.70
N GLY A 312 -0.87 3.16 15.78
CA GLY A 312 -0.72 4.53 16.32
C GLY A 312 -1.54 5.58 15.58
N GLN A 313 -2.09 5.25 14.42
CA GLN A 313 -2.95 6.14 13.64
C GLN A 313 -4.33 5.48 13.39
N PRO A 314 -5.12 5.21 14.47
CA PRO A 314 -6.34 4.40 14.37
C PRO A 314 -7.41 5.02 13.48
N THR A 315 -7.50 6.37 13.41
CA THR A 315 -8.51 7.04 12.59
C THR A 315 -8.23 6.83 11.10
N ALA A 316 -6.97 7.00 10.65
CA ALA A 316 -6.58 6.76 9.26
C ALA A 316 -6.71 5.29 8.89
N PHE A 317 -6.30 4.38 9.79
CA PHE A 317 -6.46 2.94 9.60
C PHE A 317 -7.92 2.54 9.38
N SER A 318 -8.83 2.96 10.26
CA SER A 318 -10.26 2.60 10.18
C SER A 318 -10.93 3.18 8.93
N GLU A 319 -10.60 4.43 8.58
CA GLU A 319 -11.14 5.06 7.37
C GLU A 319 -10.62 4.36 6.10
N ALA A 320 -9.34 3.96 6.06
CA ALA A 320 -8.81 3.19 4.92
C ALA A 320 -9.52 1.84 4.77
N VAL A 321 -9.75 1.11 5.86
CA VAL A 321 -10.53 -0.13 5.83
C VAL A 321 -11.91 0.13 5.23
N SER A 322 -12.64 1.14 5.71
CA SER A 322 -13.99 1.47 5.23
C SER A 322 -14.00 1.91 3.75
N VAL A 323 -13.01 2.70 3.32
CA VAL A 323 -12.84 3.12 1.92
C VAL A 323 -12.63 1.92 1.02
N VAL A 324 -11.70 1.05 1.37
CA VAL A 324 -11.39 -0.16 0.59
C VAL A 324 -12.56 -1.13 0.58
N ALA A 325 -13.26 -1.31 1.71
CA ALA A 325 -14.44 -2.17 1.81
C ALA A 325 -15.56 -1.70 0.87
N ARG A 326 -15.87 -0.39 0.86
CA ARG A 326 -16.84 0.18 -0.07
C ARG A 326 -16.45 -0.03 -1.53
N PHE A 327 -15.17 0.16 -1.86
CA PHE A 327 -14.67 -0.02 -3.21
C PHE A 327 -14.74 -1.48 -3.67
N LEU A 328 -14.36 -2.44 -2.84
CA LEU A 328 -14.40 -3.87 -3.17
C LEU A 328 -15.83 -4.37 -3.39
N ASN A 329 -16.81 -3.81 -2.67
CA ASN A 329 -18.22 -4.18 -2.76
C ASN A 329 -19.03 -3.35 -3.77
N ALA A 330 -18.43 -2.32 -4.38
CA ALA A 330 -19.12 -1.51 -5.37
C ALA A 330 -19.50 -2.35 -6.61
N PRO A 331 -20.73 -2.24 -7.13
CA PRO A 331 -21.09 -2.88 -8.39
C PRO A 331 -20.16 -2.42 -9.52
N ALA A 332 -19.88 -3.30 -10.48
CA ALA A 332 -19.00 -2.98 -11.60
C ALA A 332 -19.49 -1.74 -12.39
N ASP A 333 -20.79 -1.58 -12.52
CA ASP A 333 -21.43 -0.46 -13.22
C ASP A 333 -21.26 0.87 -12.46
N ALA A 334 -21.34 0.86 -11.13
CA ALA A 334 -21.11 2.06 -10.31
C ALA A 334 -19.68 2.60 -10.41
N LEU A 335 -18.72 1.74 -10.72
CA LEU A 335 -17.34 2.12 -10.99
C LEU A 335 -17.13 2.61 -12.43
N ALA A 336 -18.12 2.40 -13.34
CA ALA A 336 -18.10 2.86 -14.72
C ALA A 336 -18.55 4.32 -14.87
N GLU A 337 -19.31 4.86 -13.90
CA GLU A 337 -19.95 6.19 -13.95
C GLU A 337 -19.14 7.30 -13.28
N GLY A 338 -17.85 7.15 -13.11
CA GLY A 338 -16.95 8.22 -12.66
C GLY A 338 -16.88 9.37 -13.68
N ARG A 339 -18.01 10.05 -13.92
CA ARG A 339 -18.18 11.31 -14.68
C ARG A 339 -18.33 12.48 -13.73
#